data_26d193e80a94d675fd6d8f586973cbfe
#
_entry.id   26d193e80a94d675fd6d8f586973cbfe
#
_cell.length_a   1.000
_cell.length_b   1.000
_cell.length_c   1.000
_cell.angle_alpha   90.00
_cell.angle_beta   90.00
_cell.angle_gamma   90.00
#
_symmetry.space_group_name_H-M   'P 1'
#
loop_
_entity.id
_entity.type
_entity.pdbx_description
1 polymer ?
#
loop_
_entity_poly.entity_id
_entity_poly.type
_entity_poly.pdbx_seq_one_letter_code
_entity_poly.pdbx_strand_id
1 'polypeptide(L)'
;MHISGGIYGEWHYWGFVDHDPDTGKAMTAYFRNWLRNKYGTDKKLQQAWNSAQWTLETATVPGVEERTKTQFGQFKDPKAERRVIDYITAQQEAVVEDIEYFCRLAKESWPRPLITGVFYGYLHMTFNRQSVGGHLLVERILECPWIDYLAAPQTYYKFSRKLGGSGMPRGIVESAALHGKLWFDEMDNGELARRVCHDAVRYLERYDADYAPVLRRSVVLPLMRGGVWYYDFGIRESLGWFDDPVYLQSIADEKALFDKQLNVPHKSEADVLYVWSQESYYYLKPQS
;
A
#
# COMPACT_ATOMS: atom_id res chain seq x y z
N MET A 1 -3.78 -17.58 0.72
CA MET A 1 -2.72 -17.35 -0.30
C MET A 1 -2.48 -15.87 -0.40
N HIS A 2 -1.22 -15.43 -0.31
CA HIS A 2 -0.85 -14.05 -0.56
C HIS A 2 -0.46 -13.89 -2.02
N ILE A 3 -1.08 -12.96 -2.73
CA ILE A 3 -0.82 -12.70 -4.16
C ILE A 3 0.12 -11.49 -4.24
N SER A 4 1.30 -11.72 -4.76
CA SER A 4 2.38 -10.74 -4.79
C SER A 4 2.72 -10.29 -6.19
N GLY A 5 3.02 -9.02 -6.38
CA GLY A 5 3.47 -8.42 -7.63
C GLY A 5 4.23 -7.12 -7.39
N GLY A 6 4.79 -6.53 -8.43
CA GLY A 6 5.54 -5.29 -8.32
C GLY A 6 6.83 -5.39 -7.49
N ILE A 7 7.33 -4.25 -7.04
CA ILE A 7 8.53 -4.22 -6.19
C ILE A 7 8.22 -4.79 -4.80
N TYR A 8 9.08 -5.62 -4.26
CA TYR A 8 8.97 -6.30 -2.97
C TYR A 8 7.74 -7.21 -2.83
N GLY A 9 6.99 -7.47 -3.90
CA GLY A 9 5.71 -8.16 -3.84
C GLY A 9 4.54 -7.29 -3.35
N GLU A 10 4.77 -6.00 -3.16
CA GLU A 10 3.85 -5.04 -2.57
C GLU A 10 3.02 -4.27 -3.61
N TRP A 11 2.97 -4.71 -4.87
CA TRP A 11 2.20 -4.09 -5.96
C TRP A 11 2.56 -2.63 -6.29
N HIS A 12 3.72 -2.16 -5.81
CA HIS A 12 4.27 -0.88 -6.22
C HIS A 12 5.01 -0.98 -7.56
N TYR A 13 4.96 0.08 -8.32
CA TYR A 13 5.77 0.21 -9.53
C TYR A 13 7.26 0.28 -9.19
N TRP A 14 8.11 -0.36 -10.01
CA TRP A 14 9.56 -0.27 -9.86
C TRP A 14 10.05 1.18 -9.91
N GLY A 15 10.89 1.56 -8.97
CA GLY A 15 11.45 2.89 -8.87
C GLY A 15 10.50 3.97 -8.38
N PHE A 16 9.29 3.64 -7.92
CA PHE A 16 8.30 4.64 -7.50
C PHE A 16 8.79 5.56 -6.36
N VAL A 17 9.80 5.15 -5.60
CA VAL A 17 10.35 5.95 -4.48
C VAL A 17 11.09 7.18 -4.96
N ASP A 18 11.83 7.09 -6.06
CA ASP A 18 12.76 8.11 -6.59
C ASP A 18 12.55 8.41 -8.08
N HIS A 19 11.73 7.63 -8.77
CA HIS A 19 11.42 7.83 -10.18
C HIS A 19 9.92 7.91 -10.41
N ASP A 20 9.54 8.30 -11.62
CA ASP A 20 8.15 8.37 -12.05
C ASP A 20 7.86 7.27 -13.10
N PRO A 21 7.58 6.04 -12.66
CA PRO A 21 7.18 4.96 -13.54
C PRO A 21 5.75 5.17 -14.05
N ASP A 22 5.23 4.46 -15.02
CA ASP A 22 5.88 3.60 -15.99
C ASP A 22 5.82 4.30 -17.36
N THR A 23 6.91 4.30 -18.13
CA THR A 23 6.96 4.87 -19.49
C THR A 23 7.12 3.78 -20.55
N GLY A 24 6.95 2.53 -20.17
CA GLY A 24 7.15 1.36 -21.03
C GLY A 24 6.12 1.23 -22.14
N LYS A 25 6.46 0.39 -23.12
CA LYS A 25 5.57 0.11 -24.24
C LYS A 25 4.27 -0.57 -23.81
N ALA A 26 4.32 -1.46 -22.82
CA ALA A 26 3.17 -2.14 -22.27
C ALA A 26 2.19 -1.14 -21.64
N MET A 27 2.68 -0.27 -20.78
CA MET A 27 1.86 0.79 -20.16
C MET A 27 1.29 1.76 -21.19
N THR A 28 2.05 2.09 -22.24
CA THR A 28 1.52 2.93 -23.35
C THR A 28 0.36 2.24 -24.07
N ALA A 29 0.46 0.95 -24.33
CA ALA A 29 -0.62 0.17 -24.95
C ALA A 29 -1.85 0.09 -24.04
N TYR A 30 -1.64 -0.19 -22.75
CA TYR A 30 -2.70 -0.19 -21.74
C TYR A 30 -3.39 1.18 -21.66
N PHE A 31 -2.63 2.25 -21.57
CA PHE A 31 -3.16 3.63 -21.49
C PHE A 31 -4.02 3.99 -22.71
N ARG A 32 -3.60 3.64 -23.92
CA ARG A 32 -4.41 3.84 -25.12
C ARG A 32 -5.73 3.08 -25.06
N ASN A 33 -5.70 1.84 -24.59
CA ASN A 33 -6.93 1.06 -24.42
C ASN A 33 -7.85 1.68 -23.37
N TRP A 34 -7.31 2.10 -22.25
CA TRP A 34 -8.02 2.83 -21.21
C TRP A 34 -8.67 4.11 -21.75
N LEU A 35 -7.94 4.89 -22.56
CA LEU A 35 -8.47 6.09 -23.20
C LEU A 35 -9.61 5.78 -24.17
N ARG A 36 -9.52 4.68 -24.93
CA ARG A 36 -10.62 4.23 -25.78
C ARG A 36 -11.88 3.93 -24.99
N ASN A 37 -11.74 3.22 -23.89
CA ASN A 37 -12.85 2.89 -23.02
C ASN A 37 -13.47 4.15 -22.40
N LYS A 38 -12.65 5.11 -22.00
CA LYS A 38 -13.09 6.36 -21.34
C LYS A 38 -13.73 7.34 -22.31
N TYR A 39 -13.09 7.61 -23.43
CA TYR A 39 -13.49 8.68 -24.35
C TYR A 39 -14.24 8.19 -25.60
N GLY A 40 -13.97 7.02 -26.07
CA GLY A 40 -14.61 6.39 -27.21
C GLY A 40 -14.24 7.00 -28.57
N THR A 41 -13.91 8.31 -28.65
CA THR A 41 -13.56 8.99 -29.90
C THR A 41 -12.42 10.01 -29.70
N ASP A 42 -11.64 10.24 -30.76
CA ASP A 42 -10.58 11.24 -30.77
C ASP A 42 -11.10 12.65 -30.44
N LYS A 43 -12.29 12.98 -30.95
CA LYS A 43 -12.90 14.28 -30.68
C LYS A 43 -13.14 14.52 -29.19
N LYS A 44 -13.66 13.52 -28.45
CA LYS A 44 -13.88 13.62 -27.01
C LYS A 44 -12.56 13.70 -26.23
N LEU A 45 -11.56 12.91 -26.63
CA LEU A 45 -10.22 12.97 -26.06
C LEU A 45 -9.61 14.36 -26.24
N GLN A 46 -9.62 14.89 -27.47
CA GLN A 46 -9.07 16.20 -27.81
C GLN A 46 -9.77 17.34 -27.05
N GLN A 47 -11.08 17.26 -26.89
CA GLN A 47 -11.84 18.20 -26.06
C GLN A 47 -11.45 18.12 -24.58
N ALA A 48 -11.30 16.92 -24.03
CA ALA A 48 -10.93 16.72 -22.63
C ALA A 48 -9.50 17.21 -22.33
N TRP A 49 -8.58 16.98 -23.25
CA TRP A 49 -7.18 17.37 -23.10
C TRP A 49 -6.89 18.79 -23.64
N ASN A 50 -7.90 19.46 -24.20
CA ASN A 50 -7.77 20.74 -24.88
C ASN A 50 -6.59 20.77 -25.87
N SER A 51 -6.45 19.72 -26.66
CA SER A 51 -5.34 19.51 -27.60
C SER A 51 -5.76 18.70 -28.81
N ALA A 52 -5.58 19.25 -30.00
CA ALA A 52 -5.81 18.55 -31.27
C ALA A 52 -4.67 17.59 -31.66
N GLN A 53 -3.56 17.63 -30.92
CA GLN A 53 -2.36 16.82 -31.22
C GLN A 53 -2.59 15.32 -31.03
N TRP A 54 -3.43 14.94 -30.06
CA TRP A 54 -3.54 13.57 -29.61
C TRP A 54 -4.76 12.87 -30.21
N THR A 55 -4.57 11.61 -30.58
CA THR A 55 -5.64 10.67 -30.91
C THR A 55 -5.56 9.46 -29.99
N LEU A 56 -6.60 8.63 -29.98
CA LEU A 56 -6.59 7.37 -29.23
C LEU A 56 -5.47 6.42 -29.68
N GLU A 57 -4.97 6.57 -30.92
CA GLU A 57 -3.88 5.77 -31.47
C GLU A 57 -2.50 6.38 -31.19
N THR A 58 -2.38 7.70 -31.15
CA THR A 58 -1.09 8.37 -30.99
C THR A 58 -0.78 8.80 -29.58
N ALA A 59 -1.74 8.74 -28.67
CA ALA A 59 -1.55 9.07 -27.27
C ALA A 59 -0.39 8.26 -26.66
N THR A 60 0.47 8.94 -25.93
CA THR A 60 1.60 8.33 -25.20
C THR A 60 1.47 8.61 -23.70
N VAL A 61 2.15 7.84 -22.89
CA VAL A 61 2.33 8.17 -21.47
C VAL A 61 2.97 9.55 -21.34
N PRO A 62 2.47 10.43 -20.46
CA PRO A 62 3.09 11.74 -20.20
C PRO A 62 4.53 11.57 -19.72
N GLY A 63 5.43 12.43 -20.21
CA GLY A 63 6.81 12.45 -19.75
C GLY A 63 6.95 12.89 -18.28
N VAL A 64 8.09 12.59 -17.66
CA VAL A 64 8.36 12.91 -16.25
C VAL A 64 8.20 14.40 -15.97
N GLU A 65 8.77 15.26 -16.82
CA GLU A 65 8.64 16.72 -16.68
C GLU A 65 7.17 17.16 -16.66
N GLU A 66 6.35 16.62 -17.56
CA GLU A 66 4.93 16.94 -17.63
C GLU A 66 4.20 16.48 -16.36
N ARG A 67 4.54 15.31 -15.82
CA ARG A 67 3.90 14.74 -14.62
C ARG A 67 4.24 15.48 -13.33
N THR A 68 5.44 16.04 -13.24
CA THR A 68 5.92 16.76 -12.06
C THR A 68 5.59 18.25 -12.09
N LYS A 69 5.28 18.81 -13.24
CA LYS A 69 4.83 20.20 -13.39
C LYS A 69 3.40 20.34 -12.89
N THR A 70 3.11 21.46 -12.23
CA THR A 70 1.77 21.79 -11.74
C THR A 70 1.49 23.28 -11.90
N GLN A 71 0.20 23.62 -12.07
CA GLN A 71 -0.26 25.01 -12.21
C GLN A 71 -0.44 25.68 -10.82
N PHE A 72 -0.83 24.94 -9.81
CA PHE A 72 -1.23 25.44 -8.51
C PHE A 72 -0.34 24.88 -7.38
N GLY A 73 0.96 25.10 -7.45
CA GLY A 73 1.90 24.68 -6.41
C GLY A 73 2.03 23.15 -6.33
N GLN A 74 1.33 22.51 -5.40
CA GLN A 74 1.30 21.05 -5.27
C GLN A 74 0.19 20.40 -6.11
N PHE A 75 -0.77 21.18 -6.61
CA PHE A 75 -1.95 20.68 -7.26
C PHE A 75 -1.91 20.84 -8.78
N LYS A 76 -2.44 19.86 -9.46
CA LYS A 76 -2.67 19.88 -10.91
C LYS A 76 -3.97 20.60 -11.23
N ASP A 77 -3.96 21.35 -12.33
CA ASP A 77 -5.18 21.90 -12.90
C ASP A 77 -6.02 20.77 -13.54
N PRO A 78 -7.29 20.57 -13.12
CA PRO A 78 -8.14 19.52 -13.67
C PRO A 78 -8.41 19.60 -15.18
N LYS A 79 -8.23 20.79 -15.78
CA LYS A 79 -8.43 21.01 -17.23
C LYS A 79 -7.09 21.01 -17.97
N ALA A 80 -6.15 21.84 -17.55
CA ALA A 80 -4.88 22.02 -18.26
C ALA A 80 -3.98 20.78 -18.17
N GLU A 81 -4.04 20.05 -17.05
CA GLU A 81 -3.20 18.88 -16.77
C GLU A 81 -4.00 17.56 -16.84
N ARG A 82 -5.15 17.57 -17.53
CA ARG A 82 -6.06 16.43 -17.65
C ARG A 82 -5.37 15.17 -18.16
N ARG A 83 -4.48 15.28 -19.13
CA ARG A 83 -3.72 14.16 -19.68
C ARG A 83 -2.92 13.43 -18.60
N VAL A 84 -2.28 14.17 -17.69
CA VAL A 84 -1.50 13.59 -16.60
C VAL A 84 -2.42 12.92 -15.56
N ILE A 85 -3.54 13.56 -15.23
CA ILE A 85 -4.52 13.01 -14.29
C ILE A 85 -5.11 11.70 -14.84
N ASP A 86 -5.44 11.67 -16.13
CA ASP A 86 -5.92 10.46 -16.80
C ASP A 86 -4.89 9.33 -16.75
N TYR A 87 -3.61 9.67 -16.95
CA TYR A 87 -2.54 8.68 -16.85
C TYR A 87 -2.37 8.16 -15.42
N ILE A 88 -2.36 9.03 -14.41
CA ILE A 88 -2.29 8.61 -13.00
C ILE A 88 -3.46 7.67 -12.69
N THR A 89 -4.67 8.01 -13.12
CA THR A 89 -5.84 7.15 -12.92
C THR A 89 -5.66 5.78 -13.59
N ALA A 90 -5.29 5.76 -14.87
CA ALA A 90 -5.04 4.53 -15.61
C ALA A 90 -3.94 3.67 -14.97
N GLN A 91 -2.90 4.30 -14.45
CA GLN A 91 -1.80 3.63 -13.76
C GLN A 91 -2.25 2.93 -12.47
N GLN A 92 -3.16 3.55 -11.71
CA GLN A 92 -3.74 2.92 -10.52
C GLN A 92 -4.67 1.76 -10.91
N GLU A 93 -5.50 1.94 -11.95
CA GLU A 93 -6.42 0.91 -12.41
C GLU A 93 -5.69 -0.32 -12.93
N ALA A 94 -4.56 -0.16 -13.64
CA ALA A 94 -3.75 -1.28 -14.12
C ALA A 94 -3.30 -2.22 -13.00
N VAL A 95 -2.86 -1.66 -11.86
CA VAL A 95 -2.44 -2.46 -10.71
C VAL A 95 -3.63 -3.24 -10.12
N VAL A 96 -4.77 -2.59 -9.98
CA VAL A 96 -5.94 -3.23 -9.37
C VAL A 96 -6.54 -4.30 -10.28
N GLU A 97 -6.57 -4.08 -11.59
CA GLU A 97 -7.00 -5.10 -12.56
C GLU A 97 -6.14 -6.37 -12.48
N ASP A 98 -4.83 -6.23 -12.35
CA ASP A 98 -3.92 -7.37 -12.17
C ASP A 98 -4.18 -8.08 -10.83
N ILE A 99 -4.36 -7.34 -9.74
CA ILE A 99 -4.67 -7.90 -8.42
C ILE A 99 -5.98 -8.72 -8.48
N GLU A 100 -7.04 -8.12 -9.01
CA GLU A 100 -8.35 -8.78 -9.16
C GLU A 100 -8.25 -10.05 -10.02
N TYR A 101 -7.54 -9.95 -11.13
CA TYR A 101 -7.33 -11.09 -12.03
C TYR A 101 -6.65 -12.25 -11.33
N PHE A 102 -5.52 -12.01 -10.64
CA PHE A 102 -4.77 -13.09 -10.00
C PHE A 102 -5.45 -13.63 -8.75
N CYS A 103 -6.12 -12.80 -7.96
CA CYS A 103 -6.92 -13.27 -6.82
C CYS A 103 -8.09 -14.14 -7.26
N ARG A 104 -8.80 -13.74 -8.32
CA ARG A 104 -9.86 -14.54 -8.93
C ARG A 104 -9.32 -15.85 -9.45
N LEU A 105 -8.27 -15.82 -10.28
CA LEU A 105 -7.66 -17.01 -10.86
C LEU A 105 -7.21 -18.01 -9.77
N ALA A 106 -6.63 -17.52 -8.68
CA ALA A 106 -6.21 -18.36 -7.56
C ALA A 106 -7.41 -19.08 -6.92
N LYS A 107 -8.51 -18.37 -6.66
CA LYS A 107 -9.73 -18.97 -6.08
C LYS A 107 -10.41 -19.94 -7.03
N GLU A 108 -10.51 -19.62 -8.30
CA GLU A 108 -11.13 -20.46 -9.33
C GLU A 108 -10.33 -21.73 -9.63
N SER A 109 -9.00 -21.63 -9.54
CA SER A 109 -8.11 -22.77 -9.84
C SER A 109 -7.88 -23.68 -8.64
N TRP A 110 -8.20 -23.27 -7.43
CA TRP A 110 -7.95 -24.05 -6.23
C TRP A 110 -9.18 -24.90 -5.86
N PRO A 111 -9.03 -26.22 -5.62
CA PRO A 111 -10.16 -27.14 -5.46
C PRO A 111 -10.91 -27.01 -4.11
N ARG A 112 -10.47 -26.15 -3.23
CA ARG A 112 -11.04 -25.90 -1.90
C ARG A 112 -11.24 -24.40 -1.65
N PRO A 113 -12.08 -24.01 -0.68
CA PRO A 113 -12.16 -22.60 -0.28
C PRO A 113 -10.77 -22.04 0.02
N LEU A 114 -10.45 -20.90 -0.57
CA LEU A 114 -9.16 -20.25 -0.48
C LEU A 114 -9.32 -18.80 -0.02
N ILE A 115 -8.61 -18.44 1.04
CA ILE A 115 -8.46 -17.05 1.47
C ILE A 115 -7.33 -16.43 0.65
N THR A 116 -7.60 -15.33 -0.02
CA THR A 116 -6.63 -14.57 -0.82
C THR A 116 -6.48 -13.14 -0.30
N GLY A 117 -5.31 -12.59 -0.41
CA GLY A 117 -5.05 -11.20 -0.05
C GLY A 117 -3.76 -10.66 -0.62
N VAL A 118 -3.53 -9.40 -0.41
CA VAL A 118 -2.45 -8.64 -1.05
C VAL A 118 -1.86 -7.61 -0.10
N PHE A 119 -0.64 -7.23 -0.35
CA PHE A 119 -0.07 -5.97 0.12
C PHE A 119 -0.69 -4.83 -0.67
N TYR A 120 -1.53 -4.01 -0.03
CA TYR A 120 -2.17 -2.89 -0.70
C TYR A 120 -2.72 -1.86 0.28
N GLY A 121 -2.92 -0.62 -0.21
CA GLY A 121 -3.55 0.43 0.57
C GLY A 121 -2.60 1.19 1.48
N TYR A 122 -1.36 1.38 1.09
CA TYR A 122 -0.33 2.12 1.85
C TYR A 122 -0.55 3.63 1.80
N LEU A 123 -1.67 4.09 2.32
CA LEU A 123 -2.11 5.47 2.15
C LEU A 123 -1.42 6.45 3.09
N HIS A 124 -1.09 6.01 4.31
CA HIS A 124 -0.50 6.85 5.33
C HIS A 124 1.02 7.03 5.17
N MET A 125 1.67 6.16 4.41
CA MET A 125 3.09 6.28 4.12
C MET A 125 3.44 5.64 2.78
N THR A 126 3.66 6.47 1.77
CA THR A 126 4.17 6.09 0.45
C THR A 126 5.30 7.02 0.03
N PHE A 127 6.14 7.43 1.00
CA PHE A 127 7.26 8.33 0.79
C PHE A 127 6.88 9.64 0.07
N ASN A 128 5.67 10.15 0.33
CA ASN A 128 5.03 11.29 -0.35
C ASN A 128 4.84 11.09 -1.87
N ARG A 129 4.75 9.83 -2.31
CA ARG A 129 4.65 9.45 -3.71
C ARG A 129 3.37 8.65 -4.03
N GLN A 130 2.28 8.93 -3.31
CA GLN A 130 1.01 8.21 -3.43
C GLN A 130 0.49 8.15 -4.86
N SER A 131 0.62 9.27 -5.62
CA SER A 131 0.13 9.35 -7.01
C SER A 131 0.86 8.42 -7.99
N VAL A 132 2.04 7.92 -7.65
CA VAL A 132 2.84 7.03 -8.53
C VAL A 132 3.06 5.64 -7.95
N GLY A 133 2.62 5.39 -6.72
CA GLY A 133 2.86 4.14 -6.00
C GLY A 133 1.98 2.97 -6.43
N GLY A 134 0.82 3.22 -7.04
CA GLY A 134 -0.10 2.16 -7.46
C GLY A 134 -1.21 1.82 -6.45
N HIS A 135 -1.28 2.45 -5.28
CA HIS A 135 -2.13 2.05 -4.15
C HIS A 135 -3.36 2.95 -3.89
N LEU A 136 -3.82 3.73 -4.86
CA LEU A 136 -4.89 4.70 -4.61
C LEU A 136 -6.32 4.15 -4.77
N LEU A 137 -6.54 3.02 -5.45
CA LEU A 137 -7.89 2.47 -5.67
C LEU A 137 -8.33 1.52 -4.54
N VAL A 138 -8.23 1.98 -3.30
CA VAL A 138 -8.51 1.14 -2.13
C VAL A 138 -9.98 0.75 -2.06
N GLU A 139 -10.91 1.65 -2.39
CA GLU A 139 -12.34 1.34 -2.44
C GLU A 139 -12.64 0.14 -3.33
N ARG A 140 -12.11 0.12 -4.57
CA ARG A 140 -12.29 -1.00 -5.49
C ARG A 140 -11.73 -2.32 -4.94
N ILE A 141 -10.59 -2.27 -4.25
CA ILE A 141 -10.01 -3.44 -3.58
C ILE A 141 -10.89 -3.91 -2.41
N LEU A 142 -11.41 -3.00 -1.62
CA LEU A 142 -12.29 -3.32 -0.49
C LEU A 142 -13.61 -3.93 -0.94
N GLU A 143 -14.14 -3.53 -2.08
CA GLU A 143 -15.37 -4.07 -2.66
C GLU A 143 -15.15 -5.38 -3.44
N CYS A 144 -13.92 -5.71 -3.80
CA CYS A 144 -13.61 -6.88 -4.62
C CYS A 144 -13.92 -8.19 -3.89
N PRO A 145 -14.78 -9.08 -4.44
CA PRO A 145 -15.18 -10.33 -3.78
C PRO A 145 -14.06 -11.38 -3.78
N TRP A 146 -13.03 -11.18 -4.57
CA TRP A 146 -11.91 -12.10 -4.70
C TRP A 146 -10.79 -11.84 -3.68
N ILE A 147 -10.89 -10.77 -2.90
CA ILE A 147 -9.88 -10.35 -1.92
C ILE A 147 -10.49 -10.46 -0.54
N ASP A 148 -9.88 -11.25 0.35
CA ASP A 148 -10.38 -11.48 1.70
C ASP A 148 -9.63 -10.62 2.73
N TYR A 149 -8.37 -10.24 2.44
CA TYR A 149 -7.57 -9.43 3.34
C TYR A 149 -6.60 -8.50 2.62
N LEU A 150 -6.23 -7.45 3.34
CA LEU A 150 -5.12 -6.57 2.97
C LEU A 150 -4.01 -6.71 4.01
N ALA A 151 -2.78 -6.49 3.58
CA ALA A 151 -1.61 -6.48 4.46
C ALA A 151 -0.75 -5.25 4.20
N ALA A 152 -0.07 -4.77 5.22
CA ALA A 152 0.95 -3.74 5.10
C ALA A 152 1.90 -3.77 6.30
N PRO A 153 3.17 -3.39 6.13
CA PRO A 153 4.03 -3.09 7.26
C PRO A 153 3.55 -1.83 8.00
N GLN A 154 3.96 -1.69 9.24
CA GLN A 154 3.77 -0.44 9.98
C GLN A 154 4.61 0.68 9.35
N THR A 155 4.24 1.94 9.62
CA THR A 155 4.98 3.08 9.07
C THR A 155 6.45 3.04 9.45
N TYR A 156 7.33 3.41 8.50
CA TYR A 156 8.79 3.45 8.72
C TYR A 156 9.29 4.77 9.33
N TYR A 157 8.39 5.65 9.75
CA TYR A 157 8.81 6.86 10.44
C TYR A 157 9.44 6.53 11.79
N LYS A 158 10.67 6.96 11.99
CA LYS A 158 11.43 6.71 13.24
C LYS A 158 10.65 7.10 14.49
N PHE A 159 9.98 8.25 14.48
CA PHE A 159 9.17 8.71 15.60
C PHE A 159 7.96 7.81 15.89
N SER A 160 7.46 7.10 14.90
CA SER A 160 6.34 6.15 15.04
C SER A 160 6.78 4.81 15.62
N ARG A 161 7.92 4.30 15.17
CA ARG A 161 8.42 2.95 15.55
C ARG A 161 9.11 2.92 16.93
N LYS A 162 9.71 4.00 17.38
CA LYS A 162 10.45 4.03 18.66
C LYS A 162 9.57 3.89 19.89
N LEU A 163 10.18 3.67 21.07
CA LEU A 163 9.50 3.71 22.36
C LEU A 163 8.77 5.05 22.53
N GLY A 164 7.51 5.01 22.95
CA GLY A 164 6.62 6.18 23.02
C GLY A 164 6.04 6.63 21.67
N GLY A 165 6.43 6.01 20.57
CA GLY A 165 5.84 6.28 19.26
C GLY A 165 4.47 5.60 19.08
N SER A 166 3.73 5.98 18.02
CA SER A 166 2.35 5.52 17.79
C SER A 166 2.26 4.08 17.25
N GLY A 167 3.30 3.58 16.53
CA GLY A 167 3.20 2.31 15.82
C GLY A 167 2.11 2.30 14.73
N MET A 168 1.85 3.44 14.11
CA MET A 168 0.73 3.63 13.19
C MET A 168 0.82 2.68 11.98
N PRO A 169 -0.29 2.03 11.57
CA PRO A 169 -0.34 1.25 10.33
C PRO A 169 -0.17 2.14 9.11
N ARG A 170 0.28 1.56 8.01
CA ARG A 170 0.40 2.27 6.71
C ARG A 170 -0.93 2.41 5.97
N GLY A 171 -1.95 1.69 6.36
CA GLY A 171 -3.24 1.65 5.68
C GLY A 171 -4.44 1.88 6.58
N ILE A 172 -5.62 1.68 6.01
CA ILE A 172 -6.93 2.00 6.58
C ILE A 172 -7.59 0.78 7.22
N VAL A 173 -7.10 0.37 8.37
CA VAL A 173 -7.52 -0.85 9.09
C VAL A 173 -9.03 -0.89 9.33
N GLU A 174 -9.59 0.20 9.82
CA GLU A 174 -11.02 0.29 10.14
C GLU A 174 -11.90 0.22 8.87
N SER A 175 -11.46 0.81 7.75
CA SER A 175 -12.18 0.69 6.48
C SER A 175 -12.17 -0.76 5.98
N ALA A 176 -11.07 -1.49 6.13
CA ALA A 176 -11.02 -2.90 5.78
C ALA A 176 -12.03 -3.70 6.61
N ALA A 177 -12.09 -3.48 7.92
CA ALA A 177 -13.04 -4.14 8.81
C ALA A 177 -14.51 -3.81 8.45
N LEU A 178 -14.83 -2.56 8.13
CA LEU A 178 -16.17 -2.13 7.71
C LEU A 178 -16.63 -2.82 6.41
N HIS A 179 -15.70 -3.19 5.54
CA HIS A 179 -16.01 -3.95 4.31
C HIS A 179 -15.90 -5.47 4.49
N GLY A 180 -15.79 -5.95 5.73
CA GLY A 180 -15.66 -7.37 6.03
C GLY A 180 -14.35 -8.00 5.58
N LYS A 181 -13.31 -7.19 5.37
CA LYS A 181 -11.96 -7.63 5.04
C LYS A 181 -11.12 -7.72 6.29
N LEU A 182 -10.22 -8.70 6.34
CA LEU A 182 -9.25 -8.80 7.40
C LEU A 182 -8.04 -7.90 7.08
N TRP A 183 -7.47 -7.30 8.10
CA TRP A 183 -6.20 -6.56 7.99
C TRP A 183 -5.08 -7.34 8.67
N PHE A 184 -3.96 -7.49 7.96
CA PHE A 184 -2.73 -8.06 8.48
C PHE A 184 -1.66 -6.98 8.61
N ASP A 185 -1.26 -6.67 9.83
CA ASP A 185 -0.06 -5.87 10.05
C ASP A 185 1.18 -6.76 9.92
N GLU A 186 2.12 -6.33 9.11
CA GLU A 186 3.43 -6.96 8.99
C GLU A 186 4.37 -6.37 10.04
N MET A 187 4.86 -7.24 10.93
CA MET A 187 5.83 -6.90 11.95
C MET A 187 7.25 -7.12 11.40
N ASP A 188 7.68 -6.20 10.56
CA ASP A 188 9.03 -6.17 9.98
C ASP A 188 10.01 -5.32 10.81
N ASN A 189 9.83 -5.33 12.12
CA ASN A 189 10.62 -4.56 13.05
C ASN A 189 12.03 -5.15 13.24
N GLY A 190 12.77 -5.31 12.15
CA GLY A 190 14.15 -5.80 12.14
C GLY A 190 15.10 -5.00 13.03
N GLU A 191 14.73 -3.77 13.34
CA GLU A 191 15.39 -2.95 14.34
C GLU A 191 15.36 -3.53 15.74
N LEU A 192 14.34 -4.28 16.08
CA LEU A 192 14.20 -4.90 17.40
C LEU A 192 15.05 -6.15 17.51
N ALA A 193 15.34 -6.78 16.39
CA ALA A 193 16.26 -7.91 16.30
C ALA A 193 17.74 -7.52 16.32
N ARG A 194 18.09 -6.29 16.61
CA ARG A 194 19.43 -5.72 16.47
C ARG A 194 20.48 -6.36 17.36
N ARG A 195 20.12 -6.98 18.47
CA ARG A 195 21.04 -7.82 19.23
C ARG A 195 21.48 -9.05 18.47
N VAL A 196 20.71 -9.44 17.46
CA VAL A 196 20.88 -10.63 16.63
C VAL A 196 21.43 -10.26 15.24
N CYS A 197 21.19 -9.03 14.75
CA CYS A 197 21.49 -8.59 13.40
C CYS A 197 22.32 -7.29 13.37
N HIS A 198 23.62 -7.40 13.12
CA HIS A 198 24.54 -6.26 13.09
C HIS A 198 24.26 -5.21 12.00
N ASP A 199 23.51 -5.52 10.95
CA ASP A 199 23.26 -4.65 9.79
C ASP A 199 21.88 -3.99 9.73
N ALA A 200 21.02 -4.19 10.68
CA ALA A 200 19.79 -3.42 10.81
C ALA A 200 20.04 -1.91 11.09
N VAL A 201 21.28 -1.48 10.89
CA VAL A 201 21.85 -0.17 11.26
C VAL A 201 21.26 1.01 10.49
N ARG A 202 20.60 0.79 9.35
CA ARG A 202 20.18 1.91 8.48
C ARG A 202 19.07 2.79 9.06
N TYR A 203 18.33 2.31 10.06
CA TYR A 203 17.12 3.00 10.52
C TYR A 203 17.03 3.27 12.02
N LEU A 204 18.09 3.00 12.82
CA LEU A 204 17.96 2.98 14.27
C LEU A 204 19.06 3.71 15.03
N GLU A 205 18.58 4.63 15.83
CA GLU A 205 19.27 5.01 17.06
C GLU A 205 19.22 3.82 18.04
N ARG A 206 20.29 3.60 18.79
CA ARG A 206 20.40 2.52 19.78
C ARG A 206 19.19 2.48 20.69
N TYR A 207 18.45 1.39 20.64
CA TYR A 207 17.55 1.02 21.72
C TYR A 207 18.34 0.16 22.71
N ASP A 208 18.98 0.81 23.68
CA ASP A 208 19.62 0.11 24.80
C ASP A 208 18.57 -0.36 25.82
N ALA A 209 17.30 -0.08 25.58
CA ALA A 209 16.21 -0.37 26.48
C ALA A 209 15.31 -1.47 25.95
N ASP A 210 14.59 -2.04 26.84
CA ASP A 210 13.57 -3.04 26.70
C ASP A 210 12.67 -2.81 25.46
N TYR A 211 12.87 -3.60 24.41
CA TYR A 211 12.10 -3.52 23.17
C TYR A 211 10.75 -4.27 23.25
N ALA A 212 10.54 -5.07 24.28
CA ALA A 212 9.29 -5.81 24.48
C ALA A 212 8.05 -4.88 24.53
N PRO A 213 8.09 -3.69 25.18
CA PRO A 213 6.97 -2.75 25.13
C PRO A 213 6.66 -2.24 23.71
N VAL A 214 7.66 -2.11 22.84
CA VAL A 214 7.47 -1.67 21.45
C VAL A 214 6.78 -2.77 20.64
N LEU A 215 7.20 -4.02 20.78
CA LEU A 215 6.55 -5.19 20.16
C LEU A 215 5.09 -5.26 20.62
N ARG A 216 4.86 -5.28 21.92
CA ARG A 216 3.53 -5.37 22.52
C ARG A 216 2.59 -4.26 22.02
N ARG A 217 3.05 -3.02 21.96
CA ARG A 217 2.27 -1.92 21.38
C ARG A 217 1.92 -2.20 19.91
N SER A 218 2.91 -2.64 19.13
CA SER A 218 2.74 -2.90 17.68
C SER A 218 1.70 -3.98 17.41
N VAL A 219 1.61 -4.99 18.26
CA VAL A 219 0.63 -6.08 18.16
C VAL A 219 -0.74 -5.66 18.68
N VAL A 220 -0.80 -4.94 19.80
CA VAL A 220 -2.08 -4.54 20.42
C VAL A 220 -2.87 -3.60 19.50
N LEU A 221 -2.21 -2.74 18.73
CA LEU A 221 -2.90 -1.82 17.83
C LEU A 221 -3.77 -2.51 16.77
N PRO A 222 -3.26 -3.44 15.93
CA PRO A 222 -4.11 -4.18 15.00
C PRO A 222 -5.15 -5.02 15.73
N LEU A 223 -4.80 -5.67 16.85
CA LEU A 223 -5.72 -6.48 17.62
C LEU A 223 -6.94 -5.68 18.11
N MET A 224 -6.74 -4.48 18.63
CA MET A 224 -7.82 -3.60 19.10
C MET A 224 -8.74 -3.10 17.98
N ARG A 225 -8.29 -3.20 16.73
CA ARG A 225 -9.02 -2.77 15.53
C ARG A 225 -9.64 -3.94 14.76
N GLY A 226 -9.60 -5.13 15.31
CA GLY A 226 -10.11 -6.34 14.64
C GLY A 226 -9.21 -6.88 13.54
N GLY A 227 -7.96 -6.41 13.48
CA GLY A 227 -6.91 -6.93 12.60
C GLY A 227 -6.10 -8.04 13.24
N VAL A 228 -5.17 -8.56 12.49
CA VAL A 228 -4.19 -9.55 12.92
C VAL A 228 -2.79 -9.09 12.50
N TRP A 229 -1.77 -9.85 12.85
CA TRP A 229 -0.40 -9.56 12.45
C TRP A 229 0.35 -10.85 12.11
N TYR A 230 1.47 -10.69 11.42
CA TYR A 230 2.48 -11.72 11.27
C TYR A 230 3.86 -11.09 11.39
N TYR A 231 4.85 -11.91 11.72
CA TYR A 231 6.23 -11.46 11.79
C TYR A 231 6.94 -11.72 10.46
N ASP A 232 7.53 -10.69 9.89
CA ASP A 232 8.52 -10.85 8.83
C ASP A 232 9.91 -10.95 9.44
N PHE A 233 10.42 -12.15 9.51
CA PHE A 233 11.78 -12.45 9.90
C PHE A 233 12.69 -12.40 8.68
N GLY A 234 12.83 -11.22 8.08
CA GLY A 234 13.69 -11.02 6.92
C GLY A 234 15.08 -11.62 7.15
N ILE A 235 15.41 -12.68 6.45
CA ILE A 235 16.73 -13.34 6.51
C ILE A 235 17.65 -12.62 5.53
N ARG A 236 18.67 -11.96 6.04
CA ARG A 236 19.83 -11.59 5.24
C ARG A 236 21.00 -12.49 5.62
N GLU A 237 21.72 -12.98 4.64
CA GLU A 237 22.74 -14.03 4.77
C GLU A 237 23.77 -13.88 5.90
N SER A 238 23.97 -12.71 6.48
CA SER A 238 24.94 -12.44 7.53
C SER A 238 24.35 -12.12 8.90
N LEU A 239 23.03 -12.25 9.09
CA LEU A 239 22.37 -11.56 10.18
C LEU A 239 21.85 -12.48 11.32
N GLY A 240 22.02 -13.79 11.21
CA GLY A 240 21.56 -14.74 12.22
C GLY A 240 20.02 -14.89 12.28
N TRP A 241 19.55 -15.65 13.25
CA TRP A 241 18.14 -15.91 13.49
C TRP A 241 17.60 -14.99 14.59
N PHE A 242 16.30 -14.79 14.60
CA PHE A 242 15.57 -14.09 15.67
C PHE A 242 15.41 -15.05 16.85
N ASP A 243 16.49 -15.42 17.51
CA ASP A 243 16.54 -16.39 18.60
C ASP A 243 16.75 -15.75 19.98
N ASP A 244 16.63 -14.43 20.07
CA ASP A 244 16.68 -13.71 21.35
C ASP A 244 15.54 -14.15 22.26
N PRO A 245 15.84 -14.65 23.48
CA PRO A 245 14.82 -15.18 24.39
C PRO A 245 13.73 -14.18 24.78
N VAL A 246 14.06 -12.88 24.91
CA VAL A 246 13.10 -11.83 25.24
C VAL A 246 12.16 -11.59 24.08
N TYR A 247 12.68 -11.63 22.85
CA TYR A 247 11.89 -11.51 21.63
C TYR A 247 10.89 -12.67 21.49
N LEU A 248 11.38 -13.91 21.63
CA LEU A 248 10.53 -15.09 21.56
C LEU A 248 9.48 -15.17 22.67
N GLN A 249 9.84 -14.74 23.88
CA GLN A 249 8.88 -14.67 24.98
C GLN A 249 7.80 -13.61 24.70
N SER A 250 8.16 -12.45 24.13
CA SER A 250 7.20 -11.43 23.74
C SER A 250 6.20 -11.98 22.71
N ILE A 251 6.68 -12.70 21.68
CA ILE A 251 5.82 -13.36 20.68
C ILE A 251 4.86 -14.36 21.35
N ALA A 252 5.35 -15.16 22.31
CA ALA A 252 4.52 -16.14 23.01
C ALA A 252 3.43 -15.45 23.86
N ASP A 253 3.77 -14.35 24.54
CA ASP A 253 2.82 -13.56 25.32
C ASP A 253 1.76 -12.90 24.43
N GLU A 254 2.15 -12.40 23.29
CA GLU A 254 1.28 -11.77 22.30
C GLU A 254 0.32 -12.78 21.67
N LYS A 255 0.83 -13.98 21.35
CA LYS A 255 -0.03 -15.09 20.90
C LYS A 255 -1.06 -15.44 21.96
N ALA A 256 -0.67 -15.55 23.23
CA ALA A 256 -1.59 -15.83 24.32
C ALA A 256 -2.65 -14.73 24.50
N LEU A 257 -2.29 -13.47 24.27
CA LEU A 257 -3.24 -12.36 24.22
C LEU A 257 -4.23 -12.50 23.05
N PHE A 258 -3.72 -12.78 21.86
CA PHE A 258 -4.54 -13.02 20.68
C PHE A 258 -5.55 -14.15 20.89
N ASP A 259 -5.11 -15.30 21.40
CA ASP A 259 -5.97 -16.46 21.65
C ASP A 259 -7.13 -16.10 22.60
N LYS A 260 -6.92 -15.23 23.58
CA LYS A 260 -7.98 -14.73 24.48
C LYS A 260 -8.95 -13.79 23.77
N GLN A 261 -8.48 -13.00 22.80
CA GLN A 261 -9.28 -12.00 22.10
C GLN A 261 -9.97 -12.53 20.85
N LEU A 262 -9.55 -13.69 20.35
CA LEU A 262 -10.04 -14.26 19.08
C LEU A 262 -11.57 -14.33 18.96
N ASN A 263 -12.25 -14.62 20.06
CA ASN A 263 -13.71 -14.77 20.12
C ASN A 263 -14.42 -13.56 20.75
N VAL A 264 -13.68 -12.47 21.03
CA VAL A 264 -14.27 -11.24 21.56
C VAL A 264 -14.80 -10.40 20.39
N PRO A 265 -16.10 -10.07 20.36
CA PRO A 265 -16.64 -9.21 19.31
C PRO A 265 -15.95 -7.85 19.32
N HIS A 266 -15.48 -7.41 18.16
CA HIS A 266 -14.96 -6.07 17.98
C HIS A 266 -16.09 -5.09 17.63
N LYS A 267 -16.18 -4.01 18.40
CA LYS A 267 -17.08 -2.90 18.14
C LYS A 267 -16.26 -1.61 18.22
N SER A 268 -16.33 -0.81 17.19
CA SER A 268 -15.74 0.54 17.25
C SER A 268 -16.56 1.40 18.22
N GLU A 269 -15.87 2.05 19.15
CA GLU A 269 -16.44 3.08 20.04
C GLU A 269 -15.85 4.46 19.71
N ALA A 270 -15.40 4.65 18.47
CA ALA A 270 -14.79 5.89 18.02
C ALA A 270 -15.85 7.01 17.89
N ASP A 271 -15.58 8.15 18.50
CA ASP A 271 -16.42 9.37 18.41
C ASP A 271 -15.99 10.28 17.25
N VAL A 272 -14.83 10.02 16.65
CA VAL A 272 -14.26 10.84 15.58
C VAL A 272 -14.08 10.01 14.32
N LEU A 273 -14.62 10.53 13.22
CA LEU A 273 -14.42 9.96 11.87
C LEU A 273 -13.25 10.68 11.18
N TYR A 274 -12.23 9.92 10.80
CA TYR A 274 -11.20 10.38 9.89
C TYR A 274 -11.61 10.05 8.45
N VAL A 275 -11.75 11.08 7.62
CA VAL A 275 -12.09 10.94 6.19
C VAL A 275 -10.83 11.12 5.36
N TRP A 276 -10.56 10.16 4.50
CA TRP A 276 -9.45 10.20 3.57
C TRP A 276 -9.98 10.13 2.13
N SER A 277 -9.58 11.07 1.27
CA SER A 277 -9.99 11.10 -0.13
C SER A 277 -8.86 10.61 -1.03
N GLN A 278 -9.02 9.43 -1.61
CA GLN A 278 -8.06 8.88 -2.56
C GLN A 278 -8.00 9.70 -3.86
N GLU A 279 -9.13 10.22 -4.33
CA GLU A 279 -9.22 11.00 -5.57
C GLU A 279 -8.39 12.28 -5.51
N SER A 280 -8.26 12.88 -4.33
CA SER A 280 -7.44 14.09 -4.15
C SER A 280 -5.98 13.86 -4.55
N TYR A 281 -5.48 12.64 -4.40
CA TYR A 281 -4.09 12.32 -4.75
C TYR A 281 -3.83 12.23 -6.26
N TYR A 282 -4.86 12.06 -7.10
CA TYR A 282 -4.69 12.14 -8.56
C TYR A 282 -4.28 13.54 -9.02
N TYR A 283 -4.62 14.54 -8.22
CA TYR A 283 -4.31 15.95 -8.48
C TYR A 283 -3.03 16.44 -7.81
N LEU A 284 -2.40 15.62 -6.98
CA LEU A 284 -1.12 15.97 -6.37
C LEU A 284 0.06 15.61 -7.28
N LYS A 285 1.07 16.48 -7.32
CA LYS A 285 2.35 16.07 -7.89
C LYS A 285 3.09 15.13 -6.95
N PRO A 286 3.82 14.14 -7.47
CA PRO A 286 4.72 13.36 -6.64
C PRO A 286 5.81 14.28 -6.09
N GLN A 287 6.13 14.15 -4.82
CA GLN A 287 7.23 14.88 -4.21
C GLN A 287 8.55 14.16 -4.54
N SER A 288 9.59 14.95 -4.81
CA SER A 288 10.96 14.47 -5.01
C SER A 288 11.73 14.43 -3.70
#